data_40afe6d5b29763962a03d92b99908f2d
#
_entry.id   40afe6d5b29763962a03d92b99908f2d
#
_cell.length_a   1.000
_cell.length_b   1.000
_cell.length_c   1.000
_cell.angle_alpha   90.00
_cell.angle_beta   90.00
_cell.angle_gamma   90.00
#
_symmetry.space_group_name_H-M   'P 1'
#
loop_
_entity.id
_entity.type
_entity.pdbx_description
1 polymer ?
#
loop_
_entity_poly.entity_id
_entity_poly.type
_entity_poly.pdbx_seq_one_letter_code
_entity_poly.pdbx_strand_id
1 'polypeptide(L)'
;ASMGADAADIDNDGNSDLNPDLVWIKRRDGTYGHAAFDTTRGSTYRLIPSSVAAEDTNAEYITSFNTDGFTAGTDANINGSNLTYVAWQWKKGTTPGFDIVAYTGNATARTISHGLGAIPKVIICKSRGSTKAETHWMVYHHALAADAETDYLFLDTTAAVADDTVWNDTAPTSSVFSLGTQLLLLLIYLQKYKVLVSLVLIRGMEMPMVLLFIVDLNLLLL
;
A
#
# COMPACT_ATOMS: atom_id res chain seq x y z
N ALA A 1 -4.51 28.89 -18.48
CA ALA A 1 -3.89 28.33 -17.30
C ALA A 1 -4.97 27.58 -16.53
N SER A 2 -4.85 26.28 -16.42
CA SER A 2 -5.69 25.48 -15.52
C SER A 2 -5.28 25.87 -14.11
N MET A 3 -6.17 26.53 -13.39
CA MET A 3 -5.98 26.74 -11.96
C MET A 3 -6.16 25.36 -11.31
N GLY A 4 -5.06 24.77 -10.83
CA GLY A 4 -5.10 23.59 -9.99
C GLY A 4 -5.95 23.86 -8.75
N ALA A 5 -6.45 22.80 -8.11
CA ALA A 5 -7.08 22.95 -6.80
C ALA A 5 -6.04 23.48 -5.80
N ASP A 6 -6.48 24.25 -4.82
CA ASP A 6 -5.66 24.57 -3.66
C ASP A 6 -5.35 23.30 -2.87
N ALA A 7 -4.27 23.28 -2.10
CA ALA A 7 -4.00 22.21 -1.16
C ALA A 7 -5.19 22.03 -0.20
N ALA A 8 -5.54 20.78 0.10
CA ALA A 8 -6.72 20.46 0.89
C ALA A 8 -6.36 19.52 2.06
N ASP A 9 -6.76 19.91 3.26
CA ASP A 9 -6.75 19.01 4.40
C ASP A 9 -7.88 18.01 4.29
N ILE A 10 -7.54 16.75 4.45
CA ILE A 10 -8.44 15.60 4.40
C ILE A 10 -8.48 15.01 5.80
N ASP A 11 -9.49 15.45 6.55
CA ASP A 11 -9.79 14.98 7.89
C ASP A 11 -10.62 13.72 7.87
N ASN A 12 -10.43 12.86 8.88
CA ASN A 12 -11.21 11.64 9.09
C ASN A 12 -12.46 11.89 9.96
N ASP A 13 -13.00 13.08 9.93
CA ASP A 13 -14.13 13.55 10.72
C ASP A 13 -15.23 12.49 10.93
N GLY A 14 -15.55 12.22 12.18
CA GLY A 14 -16.67 11.38 12.58
C GLY A 14 -16.42 9.87 12.61
N ASN A 15 -15.24 9.39 12.20
CA ASN A 15 -14.95 7.94 12.19
C ASN A 15 -13.77 7.52 13.07
N SER A 16 -12.67 8.25 13.08
CA SER A 16 -11.50 7.98 13.91
C SER A 16 -10.45 9.06 13.71
N ASP A 17 -9.79 9.49 14.76
CA ASP A 17 -8.57 10.31 14.69
C ASP A 17 -7.41 9.42 14.22
N LEU A 18 -7.35 9.13 12.92
CA LEU A 18 -6.30 8.30 12.34
C LEU A 18 -5.17 9.17 11.80
N ASN A 19 -4.01 9.12 12.44
CA ASN A 19 -2.74 9.58 11.87
C ASN A 19 -2.21 8.49 10.93
N PRO A 20 -2.37 8.59 9.61
CA PRO A 20 -2.01 7.53 8.69
C PRO A 20 -0.50 7.43 8.47
N ASP A 21 -0.01 6.23 8.27
CA ASP A 21 1.34 5.93 7.80
C ASP A 21 1.37 5.51 6.33
N LEU A 22 0.26 5.05 5.79
CA LEU A 22 0.02 4.81 4.36
C LEU A 22 -1.27 5.48 3.95
N VAL A 23 -1.24 6.21 2.84
CA VAL A 23 -2.41 6.74 2.13
C VAL A 23 -2.37 6.22 0.69
N TRP A 24 -3.44 5.52 0.31
CA TRP A 24 -3.63 5.00 -1.04
C TRP A 24 -4.84 5.67 -1.67
N ILE A 25 -4.61 6.47 -2.71
CA ILE A 25 -5.62 7.31 -3.35
C ILE A 25 -5.98 6.76 -4.72
N LYS A 26 -7.25 6.85 -5.07
CA LYS A 26 -7.76 6.55 -6.41
C LYS A 26 -8.80 7.60 -6.83
N ARG A 27 -8.60 8.18 -8.01
CA ARG A 27 -9.62 8.98 -8.67
C ARG A 27 -10.78 8.09 -9.13
N ARG A 28 -12.02 8.49 -8.83
CA ARG A 28 -13.24 7.68 -9.04
C ARG A 28 -13.93 7.93 -10.38
N ASP A 29 -13.76 9.12 -10.94
CA ASP A 29 -14.44 9.58 -12.16
C ASP A 29 -13.60 9.43 -13.44
N GLY A 30 -12.61 8.56 -13.43
CA GLY A 30 -11.75 8.29 -14.58
C GLY A 30 -10.81 7.10 -14.41
N THR A 31 -10.14 6.75 -15.50
CA THR A 31 -9.22 5.60 -15.61
C THR A 31 -7.79 5.89 -15.14
N TYR A 32 -7.60 6.91 -14.30
CA TYR A 32 -6.29 7.26 -13.76
C TYR A 32 -5.74 6.17 -12.83
N GLY A 33 -4.44 6.02 -12.81
CA GLY A 33 -3.75 5.08 -11.93
C GLY A 33 -4.01 5.34 -10.45
N HIS A 34 -3.71 4.34 -9.64
CA HIS A 34 -3.66 4.48 -8.19
C HIS A 34 -2.43 5.27 -7.76
N ALA A 35 -2.44 5.88 -6.59
CA ALA A 35 -1.30 6.56 -6.00
C ALA A 35 -1.14 6.15 -4.53
N ALA A 36 0.04 5.65 -4.16
CA ALA A 36 0.35 5.22 -2.80
C ALA A 36 1.52 6.04 -2.23
N PHE A 37 1.30 6.58 -1.03
CA PHE A 37 2.23 7.43 -0.29
C PHE A 37 2.38 6.92 1.14
N ASP A 38 3.57 6.99 1.72
CA ASP A 38 3.77 6.54 3.09
C ASP A 38 4.84 7.33 3.84
N THR A 39 4.77 7.27 5.18
CA THR A 39 5.68 7.98 6.08
C THR A 39 7.11 7.44 6.06
N THR A 40 7.33 6.22 5.60
CA THR A 40 8.67 5.59 5.53
C THR A 40 9.50 6.15 4.39
N ARG A 41 8.87 6.47 3.25
CA ARG A 41 9.52 7.08 2.08
C ARG A 41 9.48 8.60 2.10
N GLY A 42 8.43 9.16 2.71
CA GLY A 42 8.11 10.58 2.70
C GLY A 42 6.87 10.89 1.84
N SER A 43 6.19 11.97 2.17
CA SER A 43 4.88 12.31 1.62
C SER A 43 4.89 12.64 0.14
N THR A 44 6.02 13.10 -0.41
CA THR A 44 6.15 13.49 -1.81
C THR A 44 6.53 12.33 -2.75
N TYR A 45 6.80 11.14 -2.23
CA TYR A 45 7.19 9.98 -3.03
C TYR A 45 5.98 9.11 -3.34
N ARG A 46 5.67 8.99 -4.65
CA ARG A 46 4.55 8.18 -5.12
C ARG A 46 5.02 6.84 -5.69
N LEU A 47 4.28 5.78 -5.35
CA LEU A 47 4.25 4.54 -6.12
C LEU A 47 2.85 4.35 -6.71
N ILE A 48 2.78 3.64 -7.84
CA ILE A 48 1.52 3.41 -8.56
C ILE A 48 1.16 1.92 -8.46
N PRO A 49 0.24 1.51 -7.56
CA PRO A 49 -0.11 0.09 -7.34
C PRO A 49 -0.68 -0.64 -8.56
N SER A 50 -1.16 0.08 -9.55
CA SER A 50 -1.68 -0.47 -10.81
C SER A 50 -0.65 -0.45 -11.95
N SER A 51 0.65 -0.31 -11.65
CA SER A 51 1.69 -0.15 -12.69
C SER A 51 3.05 -0.65 -12.22
N VAL A 52 3.86 -1.09 -13.17
CA VAL A 52 5.28 -1.43 -13.00
C VAL A 52 6.18 -0.20 -12.83
N ALA A 53 5.65 1.01 -12.98
CA ALA A 53 6.42 2.25 -12.93
C ALA A 53 7.28 2.33 -11.66
N ALA A 54 8.45 2.95 -11.82
CA ALA A 54 9.31 3.32 -10.71
C ALA A 54 8.66 4.36 -9.80
N GLU A 55 9.20 4.52 -8.60
CA GLU A 55 8.86 5.63 -7.72
C GLU A 55 9.16 6.97 -8.39
N ASP A 56 8.23 7.90 -8.28
CA ASP A 56 8.43 9.29 -8.67
C ASP A 56 8.22 10.23 -7.48
N THR A 57 8.57 11.50 -7.65
CA THR A 57 8.42 12.51 -6.61
C THR A 57 7.91 13.81 -7.18
N ASN A 58 6.98 14.44 -6.46
CA ASN A 58 6.47 15.78 -6.77
C ASN A 58 6.08 16.50 -5.47
N ALA A 59 6.51 17.74 -5.31
CA ALA A 59 6.15 18.57 -4.15
C ALA A 59 4.64 18.86 -4.05
N GLU A 60 3.91 18.68 -5.15
CA GLU A 60 2.46 18.87 -5.24
C GLU A 60 1.64 17.62 -4.87
N TYR A 61 2.28 16.50 -4.49
CA TYR A 61 1.62 15.32 -3.96
C TYR A 61 1.13 15.54 -2.52
N ILE A 62 1.15 14.53 -1.66
CA ILE A 62 0.84 14.71 -0.23
C ILE A 62 1.90 15.62 0.38
N THR A 63 1.47 16.70 1.03
CA THR A 63 2.39 17.65 1.67
C THR A 63 2.63 17.32 3.13
N SER A 64 1.67 16.67 3.81
CA SER A 64 1.85 16.18 5.18
C SER A 64 0.93 15.00 5.49
N PHE A 65 1.39 14.14 6.41
CA PHE A 65 0.56 13.20 7.17
C PHE A 65 0.21 13.87 8.48
N ASN A 66 -1.08 14.02 8.79
CA ASN A 66 -1.57 14.78 9.92
C ASN A 66 -1.91 13.87 11.11
N THR A 67 -2.20 14.44 12.26
CA THR A 67 -2.67 13.68 13.43
C THR A 67 -4.02 13.02 13.16
N ASP A 68 -4.80 13.64 12.26
CA ASP A 68 -6.05 13.10 11.74
C ASP A 68 -6.10 13.33 10.22
N GLY A 69 -5.84 12.27 9.44
CA GLY A 69 -5.80 12.35 8.00
C GLY A 69 -4.49 12.85 7.38
N PHE A 70 -4.58 13.60 6.30
CA PHE A 70 -3.43 14.07 5.51
C PHE A 70 -3.76 15.34 4.72
N THR A 71 -2.75 16.09 4.29
CA THR A 71 -2.92 17.23 3.38
C THR A 71 -2.58 16.81 1.96
N ALA A 72 -3.56 16.82 1.06
CA ALA A 72 -3.37 16.66 -0.38
C ALA A 72 -2.86 17.98 -0.97
N GLY A 73 -1.79 17.92 -1.75
CA GLY A 73 -1.27 19.06 -2.51
C GLY A 73 -2.14 19.39 -3.72
N THR A 74 -1.54 19.99 -4.73
CA THR A 74 -2.26 20.54 -5.90
C THR A 74 -2.23 19.64 -7.13
N ASP A 75 -1.57 18.49 -7.08
CA ASP A 75 -1.47 17.57 -8.22
C ASP A 75 -2.84 16.95 -8.57
N ALA A 76 -3.21 17.01 -9.85
CA ALA A 76 -4.53 16.58 -10.33
C ALA A 76 -4.77 15.06 -10.25
N ASN A 77 -3.74 14.23 -10.01
CA ASN A 77 -3.93 12.80 -9.78
C ASN A 77 -4.55 12.51 -8.41
N ILE A 78 -4.39 13.44 -7.45
CA ILE A 78 -4.84 13.26 -6.07
C ILE A 78 -5.78 14.36 -5.58
N ASN A 79 -5.79 15.55 -6.21
CA ASN A 79 -6.60 16.70 -5.80
C ASN A 79 -6.91 17.64 -6.99
N GLY A 80 -7.50 17.13 -8.05
CA GLY A 80 -7.95 17.96 -9.18
C GLY A 80 -9.28 18.64 -8.89
N SER A 81 -9.46 19.87 -9.39
CA SER A 81 -10.70 20.63 -9.23
C SER A 81 -11.90 19.92 -9.84
N ASN A 82 -13.00 19.82 -9.07
CA ASN A 82 -14.24 19.13 -9.43
C ASN A 82 -14.11 17.64 -9.75
N LEU A 83 -13.05 17.00 -9.28
CA LEU A 83 -12.83 15.56 -9.42
C LEU A 83 -13.13 14.83 -8.11
N THR A 84 -13.49 13.54 -8.20
CA THR A 84 -13.86 12.73 -7.05
C THR A 84 -12.82 11.66 -6.78
N TYR A 85 -12.49 11.47 -5.50
CA TYR A 85 -11.46 10.54 -5.06
C TYR A 85 -11.97 9.62 -3.95
N VAL A 86 -11.23 8.58 -3.70
CA VAL A 86 -11.27 7.73 -2.51
C VAL A 86 -9.85 7.59 -1.98
N ALA A 87 -9.69 7.67 -0.67
CA ALA A 87 -8.43 7.41 0.02
C ALA A 87 -8.62 6.30 1.06
N TRP A 88 -7.80 5.26 0.97
CA TRP A 88 -7.65 4.25 2.02
C TRP A 88 -6.44 4.61 2.85
N GLN A 89 -6.55 4.45 4.16
CA GLN A 89 -5.52 4.88 5.10
C GLN A 89 -5.20 3.76 6.09
N TRP A 90 -3.91 3.58 6.40
CA TRP A 90 -3.43 2.59 7.36
C TRP A 90 -2.46 3.21 8.34
N LYS A 91 -2.51 2.75 9.58
CA LYS A 91 -1.57 3.11 10.65
C LYS A 91 -0.59 1.96 10.88
N LYS A 92 0.70 2.27 10.97
CA LYS A 92 1.74 1.31 11.39
C LYS A 92 1.61 0.96 12.87
N GLY A 93 1.97 -0.25 13.20
CA GLY A 93 2.09 -0.72 14.56
C GLY A 93 1.62 -2.15 14.78
N THR A 94 1.97 -2.70 15.92
CA THR A 94 1.59 -4.06 16.32
C THR A 94 0.09 -4.20 16.57
N THR A 95 -0.56 -3.17 17.12
CA THR A 95 -2.02 -3.17 17.36
C THR A 95 -2.81 -3.06 16.07
N PRO A 96 -2.56 -2.08 15.18
CA PRO A 96 -3.18 -2.07 13.86
C PRO A 96 -2.80 -3.28 13.00
N GLY A 97 -1.63 -3.88 13.28
CA GLY A 97 -1.15 -5.05 12.56
C GLY A 97 -0.69 -4.75 11.14
N PHE A 98 -0.12 -3.59 10.93
CA PHE A 98 0.41 -3.13 9.66
C PHE A 98 1.83 -2.57 9.85
N ASP A 99 2.73 -2.85 8.91
CA ASP A 99 4.08 -2.30 8.90
C ASP A 99 4.53 -1.95 7.48
N ILE A 100 5.47 -1.02 7.38
CA ILE A 100 6.07 -0.57 6.12
C ILE A 100 7.59 -0.64 6.29
N VAL A 101 8.25 -1.43 5.47
CA VAL A 101 9.70 -1.62 5.52
C VAL A 101 10.32 -1.21 4.19
N ALA A 102 11.28 -0.29 4.24
CA ALA A 102 12.13 0.06 3.10
C ALA A 102 13.53 -0.53 3.31
N TYR A 103 14.10 -1.12 2.28
CA TYR A 103 15.46 -1.64 2.35
C TYR A 103 16.16 -1.52 0.98
N THR A 104 17.48 -1.64 0.99
CA THR A 104 18.29 -1.70 -0.23
C THR A 104 18.59 -3.15 -0.57
N GLY A 105 18.25 -3.57 -1.78
CA GLY A 105 18.56 -4.89 -2.30
C GLY A 105 20.07 -5.05 -2.55
N ASN A 106 20.55 -6.27 -2.45
CA ASN A 106 21.95 -6.64 -2.67
C ASN A 106 22.12 -7.85 -3.61
N ALA A 107 21.05 -8.25 -4.29
CA ALA A 107 20.99 -9.41 -5.19
C ALA A 107 21.37 -10.76 -4.53
N THR A 108 21.22 -10.85 -3.20
CA THR A 108 21.43 -12.11 -2.47
C THR A 108 20.19 -12.45 -1.66
N ALA A 109 19.92 -13.76 -1.53
CA ALA A 109 18.84 -14.23 -0.65
C ALA A 109 19.14 -13.80 0.79
N ARG A 110 18.11 -13.27 1.48
CA ARG A 110 18.26 -12.78 2.87
C ARG A 110 16.91 -12.61 3.57
N THR A 111 16.98 -12.44 4.87
CA THR A 111 15.82 -12.06 5.69
C THR A 111 15.75 -10.55 5.88
N ILE A 112 14.52 -10.04 5.97
CA ILE A 112 14.20 -8.64 6.28
C ILE A 112 13.39 -8.61 7.57
N SER A 113 13.81 -7.79 8.54
CA SER A 113 13.10 -7.61 9.80
C SER A 113 11.86 -6.73 9.63
N HIS A 114 10.84 -6.99 10.42
CA HIS A 114 9.61 -6.19 10.51
C HIS A 114 9.14 -6.02 11.96
N GLY A 115 8.30 -5.01 12.17
CA GLY A 115 7.78 -4.61 13.49
C GLY A 115 6.37 -5.10 13.83
N LEU A 116 5.80 -6.07 13.09
CA LEU A 116 4.42 -6.53 13.34
C LEU A 116 4.22 -7.23 14.67
N GLY A 117 5.26 -7.87 15.22
CA GLY A 117 5.16 -8.74 16.40
C GLY A 117 4.31 -10.00 16.18
N ALA A 118 3.98 -10.33 14.94
CA ALA A 118 3.21 -11.52 14.54
C ALA A 118 3.57 -11.92 13.12
N ILE A 119 3.31 -13.16 12.73
CA ILE A 119 3.53 -13.65 11.37
C ILE A 119 2.65 -12.87 10.39
N PRO A 120 3.23 -12.20 9.37
CA PRO A 120 2.45 -11.51 8.36
C PRO A 120 1.60 -12.49 7.56
N LYS A 121 0.38 -12.09 7.26
CA LYS A 121 -0.56 -12.87 6.43
C LYS A 121 -0.55 -12.39 4.98
N VAL A 122 -0.17 -11.15 4.77
CA VAL A 122 0.02 -10.55 3.46
C VAL A 122 1.34 -9.80 3.46
N ILE A 123 2.11 -9.95 2.40
CA ILE A 123 3.32 -9.17 2.12
C ILE A 123 3.19 -8.63 0.70
N ILE A 124 3.30 -7.32 0.52
CA ILE A 124 3.27 -6.68 -0.80
C ILE A 124 4.60 -6.00 -1.02
N CYS A 125 5.30 -6.41 -2.06
CA CYS A 125 6.65 -5.95 -2.37
C CYS A 125 6.68 -5.17 -3.68
N LYS A 126 7.36 -4.02 -3.72
CA LYS A 126 7.56 -3.21 -4.92
C LYS A 126 8.98 -2.68 -5.01
N SER A 127 9.62 -2.86 -6.15
CA SER A 127 10.86 -2.14 -6.46
C SER A 127 10.60 -0.65 -6.67
N ARG A 128 11.40 0.19 -6.03
CA ARG A 128 11.33 1.65 -6.14
C ARG A 128 12.12 2.18 -7.34
N GLY A 129 13.14 1.44 -7.79
CA GLY A 129 14.07 1.89 -8.83
C GLY A 129 13.57 1.63 -10.25
N SER A 130 14.15 2.38 -11.20
CA SER A 130 13.87 2.27 -12.64
C SER A 130 14.86 1.36 -13.39
N THR A 131 15.83 0.78 -12.70
CA THR A 131 16.95 0.05 -13.33
C THR A 131 16.60 -1.35 -13.83
N LYS A 132 15.40 -1.85 -13.53
CA LYS A 132 14.82 -3.04 -14.14
C LYS A 132 13.49 -2.67 -14.80
N ALA A 133 13.37 -2.95 -16.08
CA ALA A 133 12.25 -2.53 -16.92
C ALA A 133 10.88 -3.12 -16.51
N GLU A 134 10.83 -4.10 -15.61
CA GLU A 134 9.59 -4.77 -15.21
C GLU A 134 9.66 -5.23 -13.76
N THR A 135 9.27 -4.36 -12.85
CA THR A 135 9.14 -4.74 -11.46
C THR A 135 7.69 -4.63 -11.03
N HIS A 136 6.98 -5.73 -11.21
CA HIS A 136 5.62 -5.90 -10.72
C HIS A 136 5.53 -5.74 -9.20
N TRP A 137 4.34 -5.51 -8.72
CA TRP A 137 3.99 -5.58 -7.32
C TRP A 137 3.79 -7.04 -6.92
N MET A 138 4.76 -7.65 -6.28
CA MET A 138 4.69 -9.04 -5.85
C MET A 138 3.95 -9.19 -4.54
N VAL A 139 3.06 -10.18 -4.46
CA VAL A 139 2.21 -10.41 -3.31
C VAL A 139 2.38 -11.84 -2.79
N TYR A 140 2.72 -11.96 -1.50
CA TYR A 140 2.54 -13.15 -0.70
C TYR A 140 1.19 -13.09 0.00
N HIS A 141 0.48 -14.20 0.04
CA HIS A 141 -0.71 -14.37 0.87
C HIS A 141 -0.70 -15.76 1.49
N HIS A 142 -0.79 -15.84 2.81
CA HIS A 142 -0.62 -17.07 3.61
C HIS A 142 -1.60 -18.21 3.27
N ALA A 143 -2.68 -17.93 2.59
CA ALA A 143 -3.70 -18.91 2.18
C ALA A 143 -3.73 -19.10 0.66
N LEU A 144 -2.67 -18.72 -0.05
CA LEU A 144 -2.57 -18.86 -1.49
C LEU A 144 -2.48 -20.33 -1.89
N ALA A 145 -1.65 -21.08 -1.16
CA ALA A 145 -1.45 -22.52 -1.28
C ALA A 145 -1.11 -23.12 0.08
N ALA A 146 -0.92 -24.45 0.16
CA ALA A 146 -0.48 -25.12 1.37
C ALA A 146 0.97 -24.73 1.76
N ASP A 147 1.78 -24.40 0.76
CA ASP A 147 3.18 -23.97 0.80
C ASP A 147 3.31 -22.55 0.19
N ALA A 148 2.54 -21.62 0.73
CA ALA A 148 2.38 -20.25 0.20
C ALA A 148 3.71 -19.48 0.04
N GLU A 149 4.79 -19.91 0.69
CA GLU A 149 6.14 -19.37 0.56
C GLU A 149 6.84 -19.71 -0.74
N THR A 150 6.31 -20.65 -1.54
CA THR A 150 6.80 -20.96 -2.89
C THR A 150 6.04 -20.20 -3.97
N ASP A 151 4.90 -19.61 -3.61
CA ASP A 151 3.97 -18.98 -4.54
C ASP A 151 3.91 -17.46 -4.42
N TYR A 152 3.55 -16.80 -5.51
CA TYR A 152 3.28 -15.36 -5.51
C TYR A 152 2.20 -14.97 -6.51
N LEU A 153 1.64 -13.78 -6.29
CA LEU A 153 0.74 -13.07 -7.20
C LEU A 153 1.35 -11.74 -7.61
N PHE A 154 0.84 -11.17 -8.68
CA PHE A 154 1.03 -9.75 -9.01
C PHE A 154 -0.21 -8.94 -8.63
N LEU A 155 -0.02 -7.79 -7.98
CA LEU A 155 -1.11 -6.87 -7.66
C LEU A 155 -1.58 -6.08 -8.90
N ASP A 156 -0.67 -5.82 -9.82
CA ASP A 156 -0.83 -4.91 -10.97
C ASP A 156 -1.16 -5.62 -12.29
N THR A 157 -1.42 -6.93 -12.25
CA THR A 157 -1.81 -7.71 -13.43
C THR A 157 -2.96 -8.68 -13.12
N THR A 158 -3.48 -9.34 -14.16
CA THR A 158 -4.46 -10.42 -14.05
C THR A 158 -3.82 -11.82 -14.24
N ALA A 159 -2.49 -11.90 -14.11
CA ALA A 159 -1.78 -13.18 -14.19
C ALA A 159 -2.23 -14.12 -13.06
N ALA A 160 -2.25 -15.41 -13.36
CA ALA A 160 -2.48 -16.43 -12.36
C ALA A 160 -1.33 -16.47 -11.33
N VAL A 161 -1.55 -17.16 -10.24
CA VAL A 161 -0.53 -17.56 -9.28
C VAL A 161 0.65 -18.22 -10.00
N ALA A 162 1.85 -17.89 -9.57
CA ALA A 162 3.07 -18.49 -10.08
C ALA A 162 3.95 -18.99 -8.94
N ASP A 163 4.69 -20.03 -9.19
CA ASP A 163 5.69 -20.62 -8.31
C ASP A 163 7.08 -20.08 -8.70
N ASP A 164 7.81 -19.52 -7.75
CA ASP A 164 9.22 -19.12 -7.88
C ASP A 164 9.79 -18.78 -6.48
N THR A 165 11.09 -18.79 -6.37
CA THR A 165 11.88 -18.54 -5.15
C THR A 165 11.85 -17.07 -4.68
N VAL A 166 10.79 -16.32 -4.96
CA VAL A 166 10.62 -14.91 -4.56
C VAL A 166 10.79 -14.73 -3.06
N TRP A 167 10.19 -15.62 -2.28
CA TRP A 167 10.25 -15.64 -0.81
C TRP A 167 11.33 -16.58 -0.27
N ASN A 168 12.27 -17.03 -1.15
CA ASN A 168 13.34 -17.99 -0.83
C ASN A 168 12.77 -19.28 -0.19
N ASP A 169 11.61 -19.73 -0.67
CA ASP A 169 10.89 -20.92 -0.21
C ASP A 169 10.85 -21.04 1.34
N THR A 170 10.70 -19.90 1.99
CA THR A 170 10.80 -19.80 3.44
C THR A 170 9.65 -19.01 4.01
N ALA A 171 8.81 -19.66 4.81
CA ALA A 171 7.68 -19.05 5.46
C ALA A 171 8.09 -17.87 6.37
N PRO A 172 7.33 -16.78 6.40
CA PRO A 172 7.62 -15.66 7.28
C PRO A 172 7.42 -16.03 8.74
N THR A 173 8.16 -15.36 9.62
CA THR A 173 8.07 -15.50 11.09
C THR A 173 7.41 -14.27 11.72
N SER A 174 7.36 -14.21 13.05
CA SER A 174 6.87 -13.03 13.77
C SER A 174 7.83 -11.82 13.76
N SER A 175 9.03 -11.98 13.22
CA SER A 175 10.08 -10.93 13.23
C SER A 175 10.75 -10.69 11.89
N VAL A 176 10.74 -11.68 10.99
CA VAL A 176 11.37 -11.58 9.68
C VAL A 176 10.54 -12.29 8.60
N PHE A 177 10.73 -11.86 7.36
CA PHE A 177 10.36 -12.61 6.16
C PHE A 177 11.59 -12.76 5.27
N SER A 178 11.57 -13.74 4.39
CA SER A 178 12.69 -14.07 3.49
C SER A 178 12.47 -13.51 2.10
N LEU A 179 13.54 -13.19 1.42
CA LEU A 179 13.56 -12.75 0.02
C LEU A 179 14.61 -13.55 -0.75
N GLY A 180 14.25 -14.00 -1.92
CA GLY A 180 15.17 -14.59 -2.89
C GLY A 180 16.04 -13.55 -3.59
N THR A 181 16.89 -14.02 -4.50
CA THR A 181 17.88 -13.19 -5.22
C THR A 181 17.26 -12.23 -6.23
N GLN A 182 16.00 -12.40 -6.60
CA GLN A 182 15.34 -11.66 -7.67
C GLN A 182 14.90 -10.25 -7.27
N LEU A 183 14.80 -9.95 -5.97
CA LEU A 183 14.23 -8.72 -5.44
C LEU A 183 15.32 -7.72 -5.02
N LEU A 184 15.59 -6.73 -5.86
CA LEU A 184 16.77 -5.85 -5.73
C LEU A 184 16.56 -4.56 -4.94
N LEU A 185 15.35 -4.00 -4.85
CA LEU A 185 15.09 -2.75 -4.11
C LEU A 185 13.61 -2.63 -3.82
N LEU A 186 13.17 -2.66 -2.56
CA LEU A 186 11.75 -2.82 -2.28
C LEU A 186 11.22 -1.88 -1.20
N LEU A 187 9.98 -1.51 -1.40
CA LEU A 187 9.05 -1.13 -0.34
C LEU A 187 8.15 -2.33 -0.05
N ILE A 188 7.90 -2.59 1.21
CA ILE A 188 7.10 -3.74 1.65
C ILE A 188 6.00 -3.26 2.57
N TYR A 189 4.76 -3.62 2.24
CA TYR A 189 3.61 -3.50 3.11
C TYR A 189 3.31 -4.86 3.72
N LEU A 190 3.30 -4.90 5.04
CA LEU A 190 3.07 -6.11 5.82
C LEU A 190 1.77 -5.96 6.59
N GLN A 191 0.95 -6.99 6.60
CA GLN A 191 -0.33 -6.97 7.28
C GLN A 191 -0.58 -8.21 8.14
N LYS A 192 -1.10 -7.97 9.33
CA LYS A 192 -1.66 -8.94 10.26
C LYS A 192 -3.20 -8.90 10.18
N TYR A 193 -3.91 -9.84 10.78
CA TYR A 193 -5.35 -10.06 10.69
C TYR A 193 -6.30 -8.87 10.95
N LYS A 194 -5.88 -7.84 11.65
CA LYS A 194 -6.76 -6.73 12.00
C LYS A 194 -6.37 -5.49 11.22
N VAL A 195 -7.22 -5.09 10.29
CA VAL A 195 -7.05 -3.86 9.52
C VAL A 195 -7.95 -2.79 10.12
N LEU A 196 -7.36 -1.72 10.63
CA LEU A 196 -8.08 -0.47 10.75
C LEU A 196 -7.83 0.29 9.44
N VAL A 197 -8.80 0.25 8.57
CA VAL A 197 -8.83 1.08 7.36
C VAL A 197 -9.84 2.18 7.60
N SER A 198 -9.40 3.42 7.59
CA SER A 198 -10.30 4.55 7.53
C SER A 198 -10.55 4.88 6.06
N LEU A 199 -11.80 4.91 5.66
CA LEU A 199 -12.22 5.30 4.33
C LEU A 199 -12.78 6.72 4.39
N VAL A 200 -12.09 7.67 3.78
CA VAL A 200 -12.58 9.03 3.65
C VAL A 200 -13.04 9.27 2.22
N LEU A 201 -14.29 9.66 2.07
CA LEU A 201 -14.85 10.12 0.79
C LEU A 201 -14.59 11.61 0.62
N ILE A 202 -13.67 11.93 -0.27
CA ILE A 202 -13.35 13.31 -0.61
C ILE A 202 -14.38 13.87 -1.60
N ARG A 203 -15.25 14.72 -1.07
CA ARG A 203 -16.28 15.54 -1.72
C ARG A 203 -17.37 14.87 -2.56
N GLY A 204 -18.58 15.06 -2.06
CA GLY A 204 -19.84 15.40 -2.76
C GLY A 204 -20.35 14.42 -3.79
N MET A 205 -20.87 13.28 -3.35
CA MET A 205 -22.06 12.65 -3.94
C MET A 205 -22.57 11.51 -3.10
N GLU A 206 -23.88 11.45 -2.99
CA GLU A 206 -24.62 10.32 -2.43
C GLU A 206 -24.43 9.08 -3.32
N MET A 207 -23.96 8.00 -2.69
CA MET A 207 -24.24 6.56 -2.88
C MET A 207 -24.25 5.93 -4.29
N PRO A 208 -24.08 4.60 -4.43
CA PRO A 208 -23.67 3.55 -3.51
C PRO A 208 -22.55 2.66 -4.07
N MET A 209 -21.81 2.10 -3.26
CA MET A 209 -21.10 0.82 -3.24
C MET A 209 -19.71 0.95 -2.63
N VAL A 210 -19.70 0.73 -1.34
CA VAL A 210 -18.49 0.47 -0.55
C VAL A 210 -18.01 -0.92 -0.93
N LEU A 211 -16.86 -1.03 -1.59
CA LEU A 211 -16.15 -2.30 -1.64
C LEU A 211 -15.32 -2.39 -0.35
N LEU A 212 -15.94 -2.91 0.67
CA LEU A 212 -15.31 -3.21 1.94
C LEU A 212 -14.50 -4.49 1.78
N PHE A 213 -13.18 -4.39 1.71
CA PHE A 213 -12.32 -5.54 1.97
C PHE A 213 -12.24 -5.77 3.48
N ILE A 214 -13.28 -6.38 4.04
CA ILE A 214 -13.21 -7.00 5.35
C ILE A 214 -12.59 -8.38 5.14
N VAL A 215 -11.36 -8.56 5.55
CA VAL A 215 -10.80 -9.89 5.76
C VAL A 215 -10.68 -10.10 7.26
N ASP A 216 -11.82 -10.31 7.89
CA ASP A 216 -11.88 -11.00 9.18
C ASP A 216 -12.95 -12.08 9.09
N LEU A 217 -12.54 -13.29 8.71
CA LEU A 217 -13.38 -14.49 8.61
C LEU A 217 -13.58 -15.18 9.98
N ASN A 218 -13.15 -14.57 11.08
CA ASN A 218 -13.26 -15.16 12.41
C ASN A 218 -14.28 -14.46 13.33
N LEU A 219 -15.17 -13.62 12.83
CA LEU A 219 -16.23 -13.00 13.64
C LEU A 219 -17.63 -13.51 13.33
N LEU A 220 -17.76 -14.71 12.79
CA LEU A 220 -19.07 -15.34 12.49
C LEU A 220 -19.27 -16.69 13.19
N LEU A 221 -18.70 -16.87 14.38
CA LEU A 221 -19.04 -17.96 15.30
C LEU A 221 -18.84 -17.51 16.75
N LEU A 222 -19.77 -16.75 17.27
CA LEU A 222 -20.27 -16.76 18.66
C LEU A 222 -21.69 -16.19 18.66
#